data_a0177b58350ec548c59f602c74842b61
#
_entry.id   a0177b58350ec548c59f602c74842b61
#
_cell.length_a   1.000
_cell.length_b   1.000
_cell.length_c   1.000
_cell.angle_alpha   90.00
_cell.angle_beta   90.00
_cell.angle_gamma   90.00
#
_symmetry.space_group_name_H-M   'P 1'
#
loop_
_entity.id
_entity.type
_entity.pdbx_description
1 polymer ?
#
loop_
_entity_poly.entity_id
_entity_poly.type
_entity_poly.pdbx_seq_one_letter_code
_entity_poly.pdbx_strand_id
1 'polypeptide(L)'
;IFASVTKITLIMARNKSDKRNVILREKKRSNGGCSLYLDMYNPDEDNNHKHSYKFLKMYIDPEKGSVEKRAEIRKRNREIRNLAEAARQKLEDDLNCGRLGIVNVNKSKKLLLVDWLRAFAEKKVELGRSKSNITTINNVILHIEKFGAGKKYLLDVDKAFCQKFLLYLASAKTIGNDNPKWCEHYEKPMAKSTAQLYYNTFVTALNEAVRDNFLSVNPATKLSKEDKKPIRAEKETRGYLEREEVLKLVATPCKNDMVKSAFLFACFCGLRVSDVRSLVWGDIESREDRLFVVKQMVKTKHSITIPLSDAALKWMPTRGDAEDSDLVFDLPNYFSINYILQQWGKAAGVEKKVSFHMRSHSKL
;
A
#
# COMPACT_ATOMS: atom_id res chain seq x y z
N ILE A 1 -28.52 14.94 32.96
CA ILE A 1 -28.22 15.13 31.51
C ILE A 1 -27.89 16.60 31.20
N PHE A 2 -28.43 17.60 31.91
CA PHE A 2 -28.17 19.03 31.68
C PHE A 2 -26.82 19.55 32.21
N ALA A 3 -26.14 18.84 33.10
CA ALA A 3 -24.83 19.23 33.65
C ALA A 3 -23.63 18.92 32.76
N SER A 4 -23.77 18.05 31.74
CA SER A 4 -22.71 17.62 30.85
C SER A 4 -22.47 18.58 29.67
N VAL A 5 -23.52 19.28 29.21
CA VAL A 5 -23.44 20.17 28.05
C VAL A 5 -22.74 21.50 28.41
N THR A 6 -22.94 21.97 29.65
CA THR A 6 -22.32 23.23 30.13
C THR A 6 -20.80 23.08 30.33
N LYS A 7 -20.30 21.91 30.63
CA LYS A 7 -18.84 21.64 30.76
C LYS A 7 -18.08 21.61 29.43
N ILE A 8 -18.72 21.20 28.35
CA ILE A 8 -18.10 21.14 27.00
C ILE A 8 -17.99 22.55 26.42
N THR A 9 -18.97 23.44 26.67
CA THR A 9 -18.94 24.82 26.20
C THR A 9 -17.88 25.63 26.95
N LEU A 10 -17.62 25.33 28.24
CA LEU A 10 -16.59 26.05 29.02
C LEU A 10 -15.16 25.61 28.69
N ILE A 11 -14.94 24.43 28.17
CA ILE A 11 -13.61 23.93 27.74
C ILE A 11 -13.18 24.58 26.43
N MET A 12 -14.12 24.93 25.55
CA MET A 12 -13.82 25.60 24.28
C MET A 12 -13.50 27.12 24.45
N ALA A 13 -13.77 27.71 25.59
CA ALA A 13 -13.55 29.16 25.84
C ALA A 13 -12.19 29.50 26.48
N ARG A 14 -11.28 28.53 26.73
CA ARG A 14 -10.07 28.75 27.55
C ARG A 14 -8.72 28.54 26.88
N ASN A 15 -8.62 28.40 25.57
CA ASN A 15 -7.31 28.37 24.88
C ASN A 15 -7.13 29.56 23.95
N LYS A 16 -6.94 30.75 24.56
CA LYS A 16 -6.57 32.00 23.84
C LYS A 16 -5.09 32.06 23.42
N SER A 17 -4.23 31.11 23.84
CA SER A 17 -2.78 31.15 23.65
C SER A 17 -2.24 30.44 22.44
N ASP A 18 -3.08 29.74 21.66
CA ASP A 18 -2.63 28.80 20.62
C ASP A 18 -3.01 29.22 19.19
N LYS A 19 -3.36 30.48 18.97
CA LYS A 19 -3.67 31.00 17.64
C LYS A 19 -2.37 31.39 16.92
N ARG A 20 -1.99 30.63 15.91
CA ARG A 20 -1.05 31.07 14.89
C ARG A 20 -1.72 32.21 14.14
N ASN A 21 -1.29 33.44 14.35
CA ASN A 21 -1.86 34.60 13.69
C ASN A 21 -0.98 35.00 12.52
N VAL A 22 -1.57 35.15 11.35
CA VAL A 22 -0.93 35.80 10.20
C VAL A 22 -1.38 37.24 10.19
N ILE A 23 -0.44 38.17 10.37
CA ILE A 23 -0.71 39.63 10.42
C ILE A 23 -0.14 40.28 9.17
N LEU A 24 -0.95 41.03 8.44
CA LEU A 24 -0.50 41.89 7.36
C LEU A 24 0.15 43.15 7.95
N ARG A 25 1.42 43.41 7.60
CA ARG A 25 2.18 44.56 8.07
C ARG A 25 2.72 45.40 6.93
N GLU A 26 2.99 46.68 7.22
CA GLU A 26 3.55 47.64 6.29
C GLU A 26 4.97 48.04 6.72
N LYS A 27 5.94 48.03 5.81
CA LYS A 27 7.30 48.51 6.02
C LYS A 27 7.51 49.79 5.19
N LYS A 28 7.86 50.89 5.80
CA LYS A 28 8.15 52.18 5.14
C LYS A 28 9.34 52.03 4.17
N ARG A 29 9.23 52.68 3.03
CA ARG A 29 10.27 52.78 2.00
C ARG A 29 10.81 54.21 1.94
N SER A 30 12.03 54.37 1.41
CA SER A 30 12.70 55.67 1.26
C SER A 30 11.92 56.66 0.39
N ASN A 31 11.11 56.19 -0.56
CA ASN A 31 10.27 57.04 -1.43
C ASN A 31 8.96 57.53 -0.78
N GLY A 32 8.74 57.24 0.50
CA GLY A 32 7.53 57.62 1.26
C GLY A 32 6.35 56.67 1.09
N GLY A 33 6.47 55.62 0.30
CA GLY A 33 5.51 54.51 0.18
C GLY A 33 5.77 53.40 1.19
N CYS A 34 4.97 52.34 1.12
CA CYS A 34 5.12 51.16 1.98
C CYS A 34 5.23 49.87 1.17
N SER A 35 5.96 48.90 1.68
CA SER A 35 6.00 47.49 1.20
C SER A 35 5.18 46.64 2.14
N LEU A 36 4.33 45.76 1.58
CA LEU A 36 3.47 44.87 2.36
C LEU A 36 4.17 43.52 2.58
N TYR A 37 4.06 43.00 3.81
CA TYR A 37 4.55 41.69 4.19
C TYR A 37 3.64 41.00 5.21
N LEU A 38 3.70 39.70 5.29
CA LEU A 38 3.00 38.89 6.28
C LEU A 38 3.96 38.52 7.40
N ASP A 39 3.51 38.76 8.64
CA ASP A 39 4.18 38.35 9.87
C ASP A 39 3.42 37.13 10.43
N MET A 40 4.12 36.02 10.52
CA MET A 40 3.57 34.72 10.96
C MET A 40 4.17 34.35 12.30
N TYR A 41 3.31 34.19 13.32
CA TYR A 41 3.71 33.71 14.62
C TYR A 41 3.55 32.19 14.71
N ASN A 42 4.64 31.48 15.06
CA ASN A 42 4.67 30.02 15.25
C ASN A 42 5.07 29.70 16.71
N PRO A 43 4.13 29.28 17.57
CA PRO A 43 4.43 29.00 18.98
C PRO A 43 5.23 27.73 19.19
N ASP A 44 5.25 26.80 18.22
CA ASP A 44 5.84 25.46 18.34
C ASP A 44 7.33 25.39 17.93
N GLU A 45 7.96 26.49 17.54
CA GLU A 45 9.38 26.51 17.26
C GLU A 45 10.18 26.74 18.55
N ASP A 46 10.96 25.72 18.95
CA ASP A 46 11.81 25.72 20.16
C ASP A 46 12.99 26.71 20.10
N ASN A 47 13.16 27.43 19.02
CA ASN A 47 14.20 28.43 18.84
C ASN A 47 13.65 29.85 18.97
N ASN A 48 14.52 30.77 19.39
CA ASN A 48 14.26 32.21 19.64
C ASN A 48 13.56 33.02 18.51
N HIS A 49 13.17 32.35 17.39
CA HIS A 49 12.54 32.95 16.22
C HIS A 49 11.08 32.53 16.07
N LYS A 50 10.22 32.91 17.01
CA LYS A 50 8.76 32.64 16.93
C LYS A 50 8.04 33.40 15.81
N HIS A 51 8.73 34.29 15.10
CA HIS A 51 8.19 35.09 13.99
C HIS A 51 8.91 34.78 12.68
N SER A 52 8.15 34.54 11.63
CA SER A 52 8.68 34.41 10.25
C SER A 52 7.97 35.44 9.34
N TYR A 53 8.72 36.03 8.39
CA TYR A 53 8.24 37.13 7.56
C TYR A 53 8.21 36.72 6.09
N LYS A 54 7.07 36.97 5.41
CA LYS A 54 6.90 36.73 3.97
C LYS A 54 6.58 38.03 3.24
N PHE A 55 7.50 38.57 2.48
CA PHE A 55 7.29 39.75 1.65
C PHE A 55 6.43 39.44 0.42
N LEU A 56 5.33 40.20 0.24
CA LEU A 56 4.36 39.96 -0.84
C LEU A 56 4.78 40.59 -2.18
N LYS A 57 5.84 41.43 -2.21
CA LYS A 57 6.23 42.25 -3.36
C LYS A 57 5.11 43.17 -3.84
N MET A 58 4.23 43.58 -2.92
CA MET A 58 3.14 44.53 -3.12
C MET A 58 3.52 45.84 -2.47
N TYR A 59 3.28 46.95 -3.16
CA TYR A 59 3.74 48.28 -2.74
C TYR A 59 2.59 49.24 -2.75
N ILE A 60 2.54 50.09 -1.72
CA ILE A 60 1.60 51.22 -1.56
C ILE A 60 2.34 52.51 -1.87
N ASP A 61 1.81 53.29 -2.78
CA ASP A 61 2.41 54.55 -3.19
C ASP A 61 1.92 55.70 -2.30
N PRO A 62 2.78 56.75 -2.03
CA PRO A 62 2.37 57.90 -1.28
C PRO A 62 1.37 58.78 -2.07
N GLU A 63 0.33 59.25 -1.40
CA GLU A 63 -0.71 60.07 -1.99
C GLU A 63 -0.23 61.52 -2.25
N LYS A 64 0.56 61.72 -3.31
CA LYS A 64 1.11 63.04 -3.71
C LYS A 64 0.57 63.46 -5.08
N GLY A 65 0.43 64.78 -5.31
CA GLY A 65 0.01 65.36 -6.59
C GLY A 65 -1.35 66.05 -6.55
N SER A 66 -1.97 66.30 -7.72
CA SER A 66 -3.28 66.91 -7.89
C SER A 66 -4.40 66.06 -7.22
N VAL A 67 -5.59 66.68 -7.00
CA VAL A 67 -6.73 65.97 -6.38
C VAL A 67 -7.12 64.70 -7.13
N GLU A 68 -7.14 64.76 -8.48
CA GLU A 68 -7.48 63.62 -9.34
C GLU A 68 -6.42 62.53 -9.22
N LYS A 69 -5.14 62.86 -9.27
CA LYS A 69 -4.04 61.92 -9.15
C LYS A 69 -3.98 61.23 -7.78
N ARG A 70 -4.32 61.98 -6.71
CA ARG A 70 -4.47 61.39 -5.36
C ARG A 70 -5.64 60.41 -5.27
N ALA A 71 -6.76 60.69 -5.94
CA ALA A 71 -7.92 59.79 -5.97
C ALA A 71 -7.57 58.45 -6.72
N GLU A 72 -6.84 58.55 -7.80
CA GLU A 72 -6.36 57.34 -8.57
C GLU A 72 -5.38 56.51 -7.73
N ILE A 73 -4.42 57.16 -7.05
CA ILE A 73 -3.46 56.48 -6.16
C ILE A 73 -4.22 55.79 -5.00
N ARG A 74 -5.24 56.44 -4.39
CA ARG A 74 -6.08 55.82 -3.35
C ARG A 74 -6.80 54.58 -3.84
N LYS A 75 -7.39 54.64 -5.02
CA LYS A 75 -8.09 53.49 -5.64
C LYS A 75 -7.13 52.33 -5.81
N ARG A 76 -5.96 52.52 -6.43
CA ARG A 76 -4.92 51.52 -6.63
C ARG A 76 -4.38 50.95 -5.31
N ASN A 77 -4.11 51.78 -4.33
CA ASN A 77 -3.65 51.39 -2.99
C ASN A 77 -4.69 50.51 -2.29
N ARG A 78 -5.98 50.79 -2.48
CA ARG A 78 -7.09 49.99 -1.93
C ARG A 78 -7.14 48.60 -2.59
N GLU A 79 -6.98 48.55 -3.90
CA GLU A 79 -6.94 47.28 -4.64
C GLU A 79 -5.74 46.42 -4.18
N ILE A 80 -4.55 47.03 -4.01
CA ILE A 80 -3.35 46.35 -3.53
C ILE A 80 -3.55 45.83 -2.09
N ARG A 81 -4.18 46.59 -1.19
CA ARG A 81 -4.48 46.15 0.18
C ARG A 81 -5.46 44.96 0.17
N ASN A 82 -6.49 44.99 -0.67
CA ASN A 82 -7.47 43.93 -0.80
C ASN A 82 -6.80 42.64 -1.28
N LEU A 83 -5.87 42.72 -2.25
CA LEU A 83 -5.10 41.55 -2.72
C LEU A 83 -4.16 41.01 -1.64
N ALA A 84 -3.53 41.90 -0.86
CA ALA A 84 -2.65 41.50 0.24
C ALA A 84 -3.44 40.84 1.39
N GLU A 85 -4.64 41.32 1.68
CA GLU A 85 -5.53 40.74 2.68
C GLU A 85 -6.06 39.35 2.24
N ALA A 86 -6.41 39.17 0.96
CA ALA A 86 -6.77 37.89 0.41
C ALA A 86 -5.58 36.88 0.49
N ALA A 87 -4.34 37.32 0.25
CA ALA A 87 -3.15 36.55 0.43
C ALA A 87 -2.90 36.16 1.89
N ARG A 88 -3.17 37.09 2.83
CA ARG A 88 -3.11 36.82 4.27
C ARG A 88 -4.10 35.76 4.67
N GLN A 89 -5.36 35.90 4.26
CA GLN A 89 -6.43 34.96 4.60
C GLN A 89 -6.15 33.56 4.06
N LYS A 90 -5.70 33.46 2.81
CA LYS A 90 -5.30 32.17 2.21
C LYS A 90 -4.17 31.51 3.00
N LEU A 91 -3.17 32.26 3.43
CA LEU A 91 -2.06 31.72 4.22
C LEU A 91 -2.50 31.26 5.61
N GLU A 92 -3.42 32.06 6.25
CA GLU A 92 -4.01 31.69 7.54
C GLU A 92 -4.86 30.43 7.44
N ASP A 93 -5.66 30.28 6.38
CA ASP A 93 -6.42 29.06 6.09
C ASP A 93 -5.49 27.85 5.84
N ASP A 94 -4.42 28.02 5.06
CA ASP A 94 -3.40 27.00 4.83
C ASP A 94 -2.72 26.56 6.15
N LEU A 95 -2.41 27.48 7.04
CA LEU A 95 -1.82 27.20 8.36
C LEU A 95 -2.82 26.54 9.31
N ASN A 96 -4.07 26.97 9.31
CA ASN A 96 -5.14 26.37 10.09
C ASN A 96 -5.50 24.96 9.59
N CYS A 97 -5.50 24.72 8.27
CA CYS A 97 -5.63 23.39 7.69
C CYS A 97 -4.47 22.48 8.14
N GLY A 98 -3.24 22.96 8.15
CA GLY A 98 -2.08 22.22 8.68
C GLY A 98 -2.23 21.90 10.18
N ARG A 99 -2.75 22.82 10.98
CA ARG A 99 -3.01 22.65 12.42
C ARG A 99 -4.13 21.64 12.71
N LEU A 100 -5.15 21.57 11.85
CA LEU A 100 -6.24 20.59 11.94
C LEU A 100 -5.86 19.23 11.35
N GLY A 101 -4.59 19.02 10.97
CA GLY A 101 -4.12 17.77 10.39
C GLY A 101 -4.62 17.54 8.96
N ILE A 102 -5.14 18.55 8.28
CA ILE A 102 -5.77 18.42 6.97
C ILE A 102 -4.75 18.30 5.83
N VAL A 103 -3.58 18.90 5.91
CA VAL A 103 -2.37 18.62 5.08
C VAL A 103 -1.16 19.39 5.63
N ASN A 104 -0.03 18.76 5.80
CA ASN A 104 1.22 19.46 6.09
C ASN A 104 1.88 19.94 4.79
N VAL A 105 1.35 21.02 4.22
CA VAL A 105 1.74 21.56 2.90
C VAL A 105 3.25 21.84 2.80
N ASN A 106 3.92 22.19 3.89
CA ASN A 106 5.35 22.50 3.85
C ASN A 106 6.24 21.26 3.82
N LYS A 107 5.85 20.17 4.48
CA LYS A 107 6.57 18.87 4.38
C LYS A 107 6.33 18.18 3.03
N SER A 108 5.14 18.35 2.46
CA SER A 108 4.75 17.69 1.21
C SER A 108 5.36 18.33 -0.04
N LYS A 109 5.67 19.64 0.00
CA LYS A 109 6.14 20.39 -1.20
C LYS A 109 7.47 19.93 -1.79
N LYS A 110 8.29 19.21 -1.01
CA LYS A 110 9.62 18.72 -1.45
C LYS A 110 9.74 17.20 -1.44
N LEU A 111 8.67 16.47 -1.08
CA LEU A 111 8.70 15.02 -0.98
C LEU A 111 8.52 14.40 -2.38
N LEU A 112 9.51 13.65 -2.84
CA LEU A 112 9.40 12.90 -4.08
C LEU A 112 8.46 11.70 -3.90
N LEU A 113 7.73 11.34 -4.95
CA LEU A 113 6.87 10.16 -4.97
C LEU A 113 7.64 8.88 -4.63
N VAL A 114 8.86 8.75 -5.17
CA VAL A 114 9.71 7.58 -4.92
C VAL A 114 10.15 7.51 -3.46
N ASP A 115 10.51 8.64 -2.85
CA ASP A 115 10.92 8.68 -1.44
C ASP A 115 9.75 8.36 -0.50
N TRP A 116 8.54 8.83 -0.85
CA TRP A 116 7.32 8.41 -0.16
C TRP A 116 7.09 6.90 -0.24
N LEU A 117 7.24 6.31 -1.44
CA LEU A 117 7.05 4.86 -1.61
C LEU A 117 8.10 4.04 -0.85
N ARG A 118 9.34 4.52 -0.73
CA ARG A 118 10.39 3.91 0.10
C ARG A 118 10.03 3.97 1.58
N ALA A 119 9.63 5.13 2.09
CA ALA A 119 9.15 5.29 3.46
C ALA A 119 7.92 4.41 3.75
N PHE A 120 7.01 4.28 2.77
CA PHE A 120 5.88 3.35 2.87
C PHE A 120 6.33 1.88 2.96
N ALA A 121 7.36 1.48 2.21
CA ALA A 121 7.94 0.13 2.30
C ALA A 121 8.55 -0.13 3.68
N GLU A 122 9.33 0.82 4.21
CA GLU A 122 9.93 0.76 5.57
C GLU A 122 8.86 0.61 6.65
N LYS A 123 7.82 1.45 6.60
CA LYS A 123 6.67 1.34 7.51
C LYS A 123 6.00 -0.04 7.45
N LYS A 124 5.94 -0.68 6.27
CA LYS A 124 5.40 -2.05 6.12
C LYS A 124 6.35 -3.12 6.68
N VAL A 125 7.67 -2.90 6.65
CA VAL A 125 8.65 -3.77 7.32
C VAL A 125 8.47 -3.69 8.84
N GLU A 126 8.38 -2.49 9.41
CA GLU A 126 8.14 -2.28 10.84
C GLU A 126 6.85 -2.93 11.33
N LEU A 127 5.81 -2.91 10.50
CA LEU A 127 4.53 -3.58 10.76
C LEU A 127 4.58 -5.11 10.56
N GLY A 128 5.75 -5.71 10.35
CA GLY A 128 5.93 -7.16 10.18
C GLY A 128 5.25 -7.74 8.93
N ARG A 129 5.07 -6.95 7.86
CA ARG A 129 4.51 -7.46 6.61
C ARG A 129 5.47 -8.43 5.92
N SER A 130 4.92 -9.36 5.14
CA SER A 130 5.70 -10.40 4.48
C SER A 130 6.72 -9.84 3.48
N LYS A 131 7.85 -10.53 3.31
CA LYS A 131 8.87 -10.19 2.30
C LYS A 131 8.27 -10.01 0.90
N SER A 132 7.30 -10.82 0.52
CA SER A 132 6.60 -10.70 -0.77
C SER A 132 5.86 -9.36 -0.92
N ASN A 133 5.26 -8.84 0.15
CA ASN A 133 4.60 -7.54 0.13
C ASN A 133 5.62 -6.41 -0.12
N ILE A 134 6.77 -6.47 0.56
CA ILE A 134 7.85 -5.48 0.39
C ILE A 134 8.43 -5.54 -1.03
N THR A 135 8.68 -6.76 -1.55
CA THR A 135 9.13 -6.95 -2.95
C THR A 135 8.13 -6.32 -3.93
N THR A 136 6.82 -6.47 -3.69
CA THR A 136 5.80 -5.86 -4.54
C THR A 136 5.89 -4.32 -4.53
N ILE A 137 6.11 -3.70 -3.37
CA ILE A 137 6.28 -2.24 -3.26
C ILE A 137 7.55 -1.80 -4.00
N ASN A 138 8.67 -2.50 -3.82
CA ASN A 138 9.92 -2.21 -4.51
C ASN A 138 9.78 -2.31 -6.04
N ASN A 139 9.04 -3.30 -6.54
CA ASN A 139 8.74 -3.40 -7.97
C ASN A 139 7.89 -2.22 -8.46
N VAL A 140 6.95 -1.71 -7.65
CA VAL A 140 6.21 -0.48 -7.98
C VAL A 140 7.15 0.71 -8.09
N ILE A 141 8.12 0.85 -7.17
CA ILE A 141 9.14 1.92 -7.22
C ILE A 141 9.93 1.84 -8.53
N LEU A 142 10.44 0.66 -8.88
CA LEU A 142 11.17 0.45 -10.13
C LEU A 142 10.31 0.79 -11.37
N HIS A 143 9.02 0.45 -11.37
CA HIS A 143 8.13 0.83 -12.46
C HIS A 143 7.86 2.34 -12.51
N ILE A 144 7.77 3.04 -11.39
CA ILE A 144 7.65 4.51 -11.33
C ILE A 144 8.92 5.17 -11.91
N GLU A 145 10.10 4.66 -11.57
CA GLU A 145 11.37 5.15 -12.09
C GLU A 145 11.47 4.91 -13.62
N LYS A 146 11.15 3.70 -14.11
CA LYS A 146 11.09 3.37 -15.54
C LYS A 146 10.04 4.16 -16.31
N PHE A 147 8.95 4.54 -15.68
CA PHE A 147 7.94 5.43 -16.23
C PHE A 147 8.42 6.88 -16.39
N GLY A 148 9.63 7.19 -15.92
CA GLY A 148 10.21 8.53 -15.98
C GLY A 148 9.75 9.47 -14.86
N ALA A 149 9.13 8.94 -13.82
CA ALA A 149 8.58 9.73 -12.71
C ALA A 149 9.45 9.71 -11.44
N GLY A 150 10.72 9.30 -11.53
CA GLY A 150 11.63 9.23 -10.38
C GLY A 150 11.87 10.55 -9.66
N LYS A 151 11.74 11.70 -10.36
CA LYS A 151 11.88 13.05 -9.81
C LYS A 151 10.54 13.77 -9.60
N LYS A 152 9.41 13.07 -9.72
CA LYS A 152 8.08 13.67 -9.54
C LYS A 152 7.77 13.87 -8.05
N TYR A 153 7.26 15.04 -7.69
CA TYR A 153 6.81 15.30 -6.34
C TYR A 153 5.49 14.59 -6.05
N LEU A 154 5.30 14.17 -4.80
CA LEU A 154 4.08 13.50 -4.36
C LEU A 154 2.83 14.38 -4.57
N LEU A 155 2.94 15.70 -4.34
CA LEU A 155 1.85 16.66 -4.54
C LEU A 155 1.47 16.85 -6.01
N ASP A 156 2.37 16.54 -6.95
CA ASP A 156 2.11 16.66 -8.39
C ASP A 156 1.45 15.40 -8.97
N VAL A 157 1.16 14.41 -8.13
CA VAL A 157 0.43 13.21 -8.53
C VAL A 157 -1.04 13.56 -8.66
N ASP A 158 -1.51 13.71 -9.88
CA ASP A 158 -2.90 14.03 -10.23
C ASP A 158 -3.63 12.81 -10.86
N LYS A 159 -4.91 12.99 -11.20
CA LYS A 159 -5.71 11.96 -11.89
C LYS A 159 -5.06 11.54 -13.22
N ALA A 160 -4.56 12.51 -13.99
CA ALA A 160 -3.96 12.25 -15.30
C ALA A 160 -2.68 11.42 -15.18
N PHE A 161 -1.85 11.69 -14.17
CA PHE A 161 -0.68 10.86 -13.86
C PHE A 161 -1.09 9.43 -13.50
N CYS A 162 -2.08 9.27 -12.62
CA CYS A 162 -2.56 7.94 -12.21
C CYS A 162 -3.07 7.12 -13.39
N GLN A 163 -3.77 7.78 -14.35
CA GLN A 163 -4.27 7.14 -15.57
C GLN A 163 -3.11 6.75 -16.50
N LYS A 164 -2.15 7.65 -16.73
CA LYS A 164 -0.97 7.36 -17.57
C LYS A 164 -0.12 6.23 -16.98
N PHE A 165 0.09 6.21 -15.67
CA PHE A 165 0.83 5.14 -15.01
C PHE A 165 0.10 3.79 -15.11
N LEU A 166 -1.23 3.78 -14.98
CA LEU A 166 -2.05 2.60 -15.20
C LEU A 166 -1.88 2.04 -16.61
N LEU A 167 -1.96 2.90 -17.66
CA LEU A 167 -1.78 2.50 -19.05
C LEU A 167 -0.36 2.00 -19.31
N TYR A 168 0.66 2.63 -18.70
CA TYR A 168 2.03 2.14 -18.75
C TYR A 168 2.12 0.71 -18.17
N LEU A 169 1.55 0.45 -16.99
CA LEU A 169 1.56 -0.88 -16.40
C LEU A 169 0.85 -1.94 -17.25
N ALA A 170 -0.18 -1.55 -18.00
CA ALA A 170 -0.90 -2.45 -18.90
C ALA A 170 -0.03 -2.98 -20.07
N SER A 171 0.98 -2.20 -20.48
CA SER A 171 1.90 -2.54 -21.58
C SER A 171 3.32 -2.83 -21.10
N ALA A 172 3.60 -2.67 -19.81
CA ALA A 172 4.94 -2.84 -19.26
C ALA A 172 5.40 -4.31 -19.32
N LYS A 173 6.71 -4.48 -19.48
CA LYS A 173 7.37 -5.78 -19.33
C LYS A 173 7.71 -6.01 -17.84
N THR A 174 7.85 -7.27 -17.46
CA THR A 174 8.35 -7.63 -16.13
C THR A 174 9.76 -7.08 -15.93
N ILE A 175 10.03 -6.58 -14.71
CA ILE A 175 11.37 -6.13 -14.33
C ILE A 175 12.07 -7.30 -13.66
N GLY A 176 13.20 -7.75 -14.22
CA GLY A 176 14.02 -8.82 -13.64
C GLY A 176 15.20 -8.27 -12.86
N ASN A 177 15.78 -9.12 -12.03
CA ASN A 177 17.11 -8.88 -11.48
C ASN A 177 18.13 -8.98 -12.61
N ASP A 178 19.20 -8.18 -12.57
CA ASP A 178 20.28 -8.10 -13.55
C ASP A 178 21.10 -9.41 -13.72
N ASN A 179 20.49 -10.57 -13.42
CA ASN A 179 21.12 -11.86 -13.57
C ASN A 179 20.96 -12.34 -15.04
N PRO A 180 22.05 -12.43 -15.83
CA PRO A 180 21.99 -12.78 -17.25
C PRO A 180 21.32 -14.13 -17.55
N LYS A 181 21.37 -15.10 -16.62
CA LYS A 181 20.74 -16.41 -16.77
C LYS A 181 19.21 -16.38 -16.81
N TRP A 182 18.60 -15.27 -16.40
CA TRP A 182 17.14 -15.11 -16.31
C TRP A 182 16.60 -14.03 -17.27
N CYS A 183 17.47 -13.38 -18.06
CA CYS A 183 17.10 -12.26 -18.94
C CYS A 183 16.02 -12.62 -19.97
N GLU A 184 16.05 -13.82 -20.55
CA GLU A 184 15.04 -14.28 -21.54
C GLU A 184 13.60 -14.34 -20.97
N HIS A 185 13.45 -14.48 -19.65
CA HIS A 185 12.14 -14.54 -18.99
C HIS A 185 11.57 -13.16 -18.66
N TYR A 186 12.38 -12.11 -18.67
CA TYR A 186 12.01 -10.76 -18.24
C TYR A 186 11.56 -9.81 -19.34
N GLU A 187 11.69 -10.21 -20.60
CA GLU A 187 11.18 -9.44 -21.74
C GLU A 187 9.69 -9.70 -22.04
N LYS A 188 9.05 -10.59 -21.30
CA LYS A 188 7.63 -10.91 -21.52
C LYS A 188 6.73 -9.77 -21.02
N PRO A 189 5.63 -9.52 -21.73
CA PRO A 189 4.59 -8.62 -21.24
C PRO A 189 4.15 -9.03 -19.84
N MET A 190 3.96 -8.05 -18.97
CA MET A 190 3.49 -8.30 -17.61
C MET A 190 2.04 -8.81 -17.63
N ALA A 191 1.73 -9.84 -16.85
CA ALA A 191 0.37 -10.33 -16.73
C ALA A 191 -0.57 -9.25 -16.16
N LYS A 192 -1.80 -9.16 -16.67
CA LYS A 192 -2.81 -8.19 -16.19
C LYS A 192 -3.02 -8.26 -14.67
N SER A 193 -2.99 -9.47 -14.08
CA SER A 193 -3.09 -9.65 -12.61
C SER A 193 -1.93 -9.01 -11.85
N THR A 194 -0.71 -9.05 -12.41
CA THR A 194 0.48 -8.41 -11.83
C THR A 194 0.38 -6.89 -11.98
N ALA A 195 -0.02 -6.40 -13.16
CA ALA A 195 -0.24 -4.97 -13.39
C ALA A 195 -1.30 -4.40 -12.43
N GLN A 196 -2.39 -5.13 -12.23
CA GLN A 196 -3.44 -4.78 -11.28
C GLN A 196 -2.92 -4.78 -9.83
N LEU A 197 -2.11 -5.77 -9.44
CA LEU A 197 -1.49 -5.84 -8.12
C LEU A 197 -0.58 -4.63 -7.88
N TYR A 198 0.28 -4.27 -8.82
CA TYR A 198 1.19 -3.13 -8.71
C TYR A 198 0.42 -1.81 -8.65
N TYR A 199 -0.59 -1.64 -9.49
CA TYR A 199 -1.44 -0.45 -9.44
C TYR A 199 -2.20 -0.33 -8.10
N ASN A 200 -2.77 -1.42 -7.60
CA ASN A 200 -3.47 -1.42 -6.31
C ASN A 200 -2.50 -1.14 -5.15
N THR A 201 -1.26 -1.61 -5.21
CA THR A 201 -0.21 -1.29 -4.23
C THR A 201 0.13 0.19 -4.26
N PHE A 202 0.28 0.79 -5.45
CA PHE A 202 0.45 2.23 -5.62
C PHE A 202 -0.72 3.03 -5.03
N VAL A 203 -1.97 2.66 -5.34
CA VAL A 203 -3.18 3.28 -4.76
C VAL A 203 -3.20 3.18 -3.23
N THR A 204 -2.77 2.04 -2.69
CA THR A 204 -2.69 1.84 -1.24
C THR A 204 -1.65 2.76 -0.59
N ALA A 205 -0.50 2.97 -1.24
CA ALA A 205 0.51 3.92 -0.76
C ALA A 205 0.01 5.37 -0.80
N LEU A 206 -0.77 5.75 -1.83
CA LEU A 206 -1.41 7.07 -1.87
C LEU A 206 -2.51 7.23 -0.81
N ASN A 207 -3.26 6.18 -0.48
CA ASN A 207 -4.21 6.21 0.63
C ASN A 207 -3.50 6.42 1.98
N GLU A 208 -2.33 5.80 2.16
CA GLU A 208 -1.51 6.03 3.35
C GLU A 208 -0.99 7.48 3.40
N ALA A 209 -0.59 8.06 2.25
CA ALA A 209 -0.19 9.46 2.15
C ALA A 209 -1.32 10.43 2.57
N VAL A 210 -2.57 10.07 2.30
CA VAL A 210 -3.73 10.83 2.79
C VAL A 210 -3.89 10.68 4.31
N ARG A 211 -3.73 9.46 4.85
CA ARG A 211 -3.82 9.24 6.31
C ARG A 211 -2.72 9.96 7.08
N ASP A 212 -1.52 10.01 6.50
CA ASP A 212 -0.35 10.68 7.09
C ASP A 212 -0.33 12.20 6.77
N ASN A 213 -1.42 12.74 6.21
CA ASN A 213 -1.61 14.18 5.88
C ASN A 213 -0.58 14.75 4.89
N PHE A 214 0.00 13.94 4.01
CA PHE A 214 0.81 14.39 2.88
C PHE A 214 -0.03 14.76 1.65
N LEU A 215 -1.20 14.15 1.51
CA LEU A 215 -2.19 14.44 0.46
C LEU A 215 -3.55 14.73 1.09
N SER A 216 -4.31 15.65 0.52
CA SER A 216 -5.71 15.92 0.93
C SER A 216 -6.68 14.85 0.43
N VAL A 217 -6.41 14.29 -0.74
CA VAL A 217 -7.26 13.27 -1.38
C VAL A 217 -6.38 12.38 -2.26
N ASN A 218 -6.72 11.11 -2.34
CA ASN A 218 -6.03 10.19 -3.25
C ASN A 218 -6.53 10.44 -4.70
N PRO A 219 -5.68 10.92 -5.63
CA PRO A 219 -6.08 11.21 -7.00
C PRO A 219 -6.50 9.97 -7.79
N ALA A 220 -6.01 8.79 -7.42
CA ALA A 220 -6.36 7.52 -8.08
C ALA A 220 -7.82 7.09 -7.82
N THR A 221 -8.48 7.63 -6.78
CA THR A 221 -9.91 7.36 -6.51
C THR A 221 -10.84 8.01 -7.53
N LYS A 222 -10.36 9.03 -8.25
CA LYS A 222 -11.10 9.72 -9.32
C LYS A 222 -11.16 8.91 -10.63
N LEU A 223 -10.46 7.78 -10.72
CA LEU A 223 -10.49 6.89 -11.88
C LEU A 223 -11.72 5.97 -11.83
N SER A 224 -12.45 5.92 -12.92
CA SER A 224 -13.64 5.08 -13.10
C SER A 224 -13.28 3.58 -13.21
N LYS A 225 -14.30 2.73 -13.23
CA LYS A 225 -14.11 1.29 -13.53
C LYS A 225 -13.62 1.07 -14.97
N GLU A 226 -14.06 1.91 -15.91
CA GLU A 226 -13.65 1.87 -17.32
C GLU A 226 -12.17 2.25 -17.48
N ASP A 227 -11.71 3.30 -16.78
CA ASP A 227 -10.29 3.67 -16.79
C ASP A 227 -9.38 2.51 -16.35
N LYS A 228 -9.86 1.62 -15.46
CA LYS A 228 -9.11 0.47 -14.91
C LYS A 228 -9.21 -0.81 -15.76
N LYS A 229 -10.04 -0.81 -16.81
CA LYS A 229 -10.25 -1.97 -17.69
C LYS A 229 -8.96 -2.54 -18.31
N PRO A 230 -7.95 -1.71 -18.72
CA PRO A 230 -6.73 -2.22 -19.34
C PRO A 230 -5.93 -3.20 -18.46
N ILE A 231 -5.93 -2.99 -17.14
CA ILE A 231 -5.21 -3.84 -16.17
C ILE A 231 -6.14 -4.81 -15.44
N ARG A 232 -7.43 -4.82 -15.75
CA ARG A 232 -8.38 -5.70 -15.09
C ARG A 232 -8.09 -7.13 -15.48
N ALA A 233 -7.64 -7.93 -14.52
CA ALA A 233 -7.50 -9.36 -14.70
C ALA A 233 -8.90 -10.00 -14.77
N GLU A 234 -9.11 -10.87 -15.74
CA GLU A 234 -10.26 -11.75 -15.74
C GLU A 234 -10.14 -12.71 -14.54
N LYS A 235 -11.28 -13.06 -13.96
CA LYS A 235 -11.29 -14.10 -12.93
C LYS A 235 -11.02 -15.42 -13.63
N GLU A 236 -9.75 -15.82 -13.66
CA GLU A 236 -9.45 -17.21 -14.00
C GLU A 236 -10.13 -18.10 -12.96
N THR A 237 -11.00 -18.98 -13.44
CA THR A 237 -11.50 -20.10 -12.63
C THR A 237 -10.28 -20.94 -12.29
N ARG A 238 -9.85 -20.91 -11.03
CA ARG A 238 -8.74 -21.75 -10.59
C ARG A 238 -9.12 -23.19 -10.84
N GLY A 239 -8.36 -23.87 -11.70
CA GLY A 239 -8.55 -25.28 -11.94
C GLY A 239 -8.43 -26.06 -10.63
N TYR A 240 -9.31 -27.00 -10.44
CA TYR A 240 -9.25 -28.01 -9.37
C TYR A 240 -9.13 -29.39 -10.04
N LEU A 241 -8.69 -30.37 -9.27
CA LEU A 241 -8.64 -31.75 -9.74
C LEU A 241 -9.99 -32.42 -9.50
N GLU A 242 -10.51 -33.03 -10.54
CA GLU A 242 -11.68 -33.91 -10.45
C GLU A 242 -11.30 -35.24 -9.77
N ARG A 243 -12.29 -35.93 -9.26
CA ARG A 243 -12.08 -37.23 -8.57
C ARG A 243 -11.30 -38.23 -9.41
N GLU A 244 -11.65 -38.32 -10.70
CA GLU A 244 -11.01 -39.24 -11.67
C GLU A 244 -9.53 -38.86 -11.88
N GLU A 245 -9.19 -37.57 -11.89
CA GLU A 245 -7.82 -37.05 -11.99
C GLU A 245 -7.01 -37.41 -10.75
N VAL A 246 -7.61 -37.29 -9.56
CA VAL A 246 -6.97 -37.71 -8.30
C VAL A 246 -6.74 -39.19 -8.28
N LEU A 247 -7.67 -40.03 -8.74
CA LEU A 247 -7.51 -41.49 -8.84
C LEU A 247 -6.38 -41.88 -9.80
N LYS A 248 -6.26 -41.19 -10.95
CA LYS A 248 -5.12 -41.40 -11.87
C LYS A 248 -3.79 -41.06 -11.18
N LEU A 249 -3.72 -39.95 -10.43
CA LEU A 249 -2.53 -39.58 -9.67
C LEU A 249 -2.20 -40.63 -8.60
N VAL A 250 -3.18 -41.14 -7.86
CA VAL A 250 -2.99 -42.20 -6.86
C VAL A 250 -2.38 -43.46 -7.50
N ALA A 251 -2.90 -43.89 -8.65
CA ALA A 251 -2.45 -45.10 -9.35
C ALA A 251 -1.06 -44.93 -9.98
N THR A 252 -0.60 -43.73 -10.25
CA THR A 252 0.67 -43.46 -10.94
C THR A 252 1.82 -43.31 -9.95
N PRO A 253 2.99 -44.00 -10.18
CA PRO A 253 4.19 -43.80 -9.39
C PRO A 253 4.67 -42.32 -9.46
N CYS A 254 5.13 -41.79 -8.33
CA CYS A 254 5.72 -40.47 -8.25
C CYS A 254 7.22 -40.58 -7.96
N LYS A 255 8.03 -39.70 -8.53
CA LYS A 255 9.48 -39.68 -8.30
C LYS A 255 9.87 -39.45 -6.83
N ASN A 256 8.96 -38.86 -6.05
CA ASN A 256 9.17 -38.58 -4.62
C ASN A 256 7.87 -38.91 -3.87
N ASP A 257 7.91 -40.00 -3.10
CA ASP A 257 6.75 -40.51 -2.36
C ASP A 257 6.29 -39.56 -1.24
N MET A 258 7.23 -38.82 -0.62
CA MET A 258 6.87 -37.85 0.40
C MET A 258 6.07 -36.69 -0.21
N VAL A 259 6.44 -36.22 -1.40
CA VAL A 259 5.68 -35.19 -2.12
C VAL A 259 4.31 -35.71 -2.55
N LYS A 260 4.24 -36.97 -3.03
CA LYS A 260 2.96 -37.63 -3.34
C LYS A 260 2.05 -37.71 -2.13
N SER A 261 2.55 -38.20 -1.01
CA SER A 261 1.82 -38.37 0.23
C SER A 261 1.33 -37.00 0.77
N ALA A 262 2.22 -36.03 0.83
CA ALA A 262 1.85 -34.68 1.29
C ALA A 262 0.80 -34.00 0.40
N PHE A 263 0.89 -34.17 -0.92
CA PHE A 263 -0.08 -33.60 -1.86
C PHE A 263 -1.47 -34.27 -1.70
N LEU A 264 -1.51 -35.60 -1.65
CA LEU A 264 -2.77 -36.34 -1.48
C LEU A 264 -3.37 -36.10 -0.10
N PHE A 265 -2.57 -36.10 0.96
CA PHE A 265 -3.01 -35.68 2.29
C PHE A 265 -3.67 -34.30 2.26
N ALA A 266 -3.02 -33.33 1.61
CA ALA A 266 -3.57 -31.96 1.47
C ALA A 266 -4.87 -31.93 0.64
N CYS A 267 -5.07 -32.83 -0.31
CA CYS A 267 -6.33 -32.96 -1.06
C CYS A 267 -7.49 -33.36 -0.15
N PHE A 268 -7.26 -34.22 0.85
CA PHE A 268 -8.30 -34.71 1.74
C PHE A 268 -8.55 -33.81 2.95
N CYS A 269 -7.54 -33.07 3.46
CA CYS A 269 -7.70 -32.19 4.61
C CYS A 269 -7.79 -30.69 4.27
N GLY A 270 -7.59 -30.32 3.00
CA GLY A 270 -7.71 -28.92 2.57
C GLY A 270 -6.57 -27.98 3.03
N LEU A 271 -5.48 -28.50 3.58
CA LEU A 271 -4.34 -27.69 4.05
C LEU A 271 -3.57 -27.03 2.89
N ARG A 272 -3.07 -25.80 3.08
CA ARG A 272 -2.19 -25.15 2.12
C ARG A 272 -0.79 -25.77 2.17
N VAL A 273 -0.01 -25.66 1.09
CA VAL A 273 1.37 -26.16 1.06
C VAL A 273 2.23 -25.59 2.19
N SER A 274 2.03 -24.32 2.56
CA SER A 274 2.74 -23.71 3.70
C SER A 274 2.41 -24.39 5.03
N ASP A 275 1.16 -24.80 5.19
CA ASP A 275 0.66 -25.42 6.42
C ASP A 275 1.08 -26.89 6.50
N VAL A 276 1.09 -27.61 5.35
CA VAL A 276 1.62 -28.97 5.27
C VAL A 276 3.13 -29.03 5.50
N ARG A 277 3.89 -28.08 4.94
CA ARG A 277 5.36 -28.00 5.15
C ARG A 277 5.77 -27.67 6.57
N SER A 278 4.92 -27.07 7.35
CA SER A 278 5.16 -26.73 8.75
C SER A 278 4.35 -27.59 9.71
N LEU A 279 3.72 -28.67 9.22
CA LEU A 279 2.94 -29.58 10.06
C LEU A 279 3.91 -30.45 10.86
N VAL A 280 3.81 -30.39 12.18
CA VAL A 280 4.58 -31.20 13.11
C VAL A 280 3.69 -32.26 13.75
N TRP A 281 4.28 -33.30 14.33
CA TRP A 281 3.52 -34.37 14.97
C TRP A 281 2.72 -33.88 16.17
N GLY A 282 3.18 -32.85 16.86
CA GLY A 282 2.45 -32.17 17.94
C GLY A 282 1.18 -31.44 17.49
N ASP A 283 1.03 -31.17 16.16
CA ASP A 283 -0.22 -30.62 15.59
C ASP A 283 -1.28 -31.73 15.34
N ILE A 284 -0.95 -33.00 15.56
CA ILE A 284 -1.85 -34.16 15.38
C ILE A 284 -2.37 -34.62 16.74
N GLU A 285 -3.62 -34.32 17.02
CA GLU A 285 -4.28 -34.69 18.28
C GLU A 285 -5.22 -35.87 18.11
N SER A 286 -5.22 -36.79 19.07
CA SER A 286 -6.22 -37.86 19.18
C SER A 286 -7.33 -37.44 20.13
N ARG A 287 -8.58 -37.48 19.66
CA ARG A 287 -9.80 -37.22 20.46
C ARG A 287 -10.86 -38.27 20.10
N GLU A 288 -11.39 -38.96 21.10
CA GLU A 288 -12.50 -39.92 20.92
C GLU A 288 -12.26 -40.88 19.70
N ASP A 289 -11.11 -41.54 19.68
CA ASP A 289 -10.69 -42.48 18.61
C ASP A 289 -10.55 -41.89 17.20
N ARG A 290 -10.51 -40.52 17.09
CA ARG A 290 -10.26 -39.82 15.82
C ARG A 290 -9.06 -38.93 15.92
N LEU A 291 -8.33 -38.82 14.80
CA LEU A 291 -7.20 -37.89 14.69
C LEU A 291 -7.64 -36.57 14.07
N PHE A 292 -7.10 -35.49 14.61
CA PHE A 292 -7.36 -34.13 14.16
C PHE A 292 -6.05 -33.41 13.88
N VAL A 293 -6.02 -32.56 12.86
CA VAL A 293 -4.99 -31.52 12.73
C VAL A 293 -5.46 -30.30 13.51
N VAL A 294 -4.71 -29.91 14.53
CA VAL A 294 -4.95 -28.69 15.34
C VAL A 294 -3.77 -27.76 15.15
N LYS A 295 -3.95 -26.72 14.35
CA LYS A 295 -2.81 -25.90 13.90
C LYS A 295 -3.20 -24.43 13.71
N GLN A 296 -2.27 -23.52 14.03
CA GLN A 296 -2.36 -22.14 13.59
C GLN A 296 -1.82 -22.03 12.15
N MET A 297 -2.67 -21.59 11.21
CA MET A 297 -2.30 -21.45 9.82
C MET A 297 -1.21 -20.41 9.61
N VAL A 298 -0.18 -20.74 8.84
CA VAL A 298 0.99 -19.87 8.58
C VAL A 298 0.58 -18.53 7.99
N LYS A 299 -0.31 -18.53 6.99
CA LYS A 299 -0.68 -17.34 6.23
C LYS A 299 -1.71 -16.45 6.92
N THR A 300 -2.72 -17.03 7.54
CA THR A 300 -3.87 -16.29 8.08
C THR A 300 -3.84 -16.11 9.59
N LYS A 301 -2.95 -16.83 10.27
CA LYS A 301 -2.82 -16.86 11.75
C LYS A 301 -4.09 -17.31 12.49
N HIS A 302 -5.08 -17.87 11.78
CA HIS A 302 -6.25 -18.48 12.41
C HIS A 302 -5.92 -19.90 12.83
N SER A 303 -6.38 -20.29 14.01
CA SER A 303 -6.35 -21.69 14.45
C SER A 303 -7.44 -22.48 13.72
N ILE A 304 -7.09 -23.67 13.29
CA ILE A 304 -8.00 -24.62 12.63
C ILE A 304 -7.96 -25.95 13.37
N THR A 305 -9.10 -26.64 13.39
CA THR A 305 -9.21 -28.02 13.82
C THR A 305 -9.89 -28.79 12.69
N ILE A 306 -9.16 -29.74 12.09
CA ILE A 306 -9.63 -30.53 10.94
C ILE A 306 -9.64 -32.00 11.34
N PRO A 307 -10.80 -32.69 11.34
CA PRO A 307 -10.83 -34.13 11.51
C PRO A 307 -10.18 -34.80 10.32
N LEU A 308 -9.32 -35.79 10.56
CA LEU A 308 -8.69 -36.57 9.52
C LEU A 308 -9.60 -37.74 9.12
N SER A 309 -9.93 -37.82 7.82
CA SER A 309 -10.63 -38.96 7.25
C SER A 309 -9.66 -40.14 7.04
N ASP A 310 -10.20 -41.37 6.95
CA ASP A 310 -9.41 -42.55 6.63
C ASP A 310 -8.58 -42.41 5.32
N ALA A 311 -9.16 -41.68 4.36
CA ALA A 311 -8.46 -41.34 3.13
C ALA A 311 -7.25 -40.38 3.37
N ALA A 312 -7.35 -39.43 4.30
CA ALA A 312 -6.23 -38.58 4.69
C ALA A 312 -5.16 -39.38 5.45
N LEU A 313 -5.60 -40.21 6.40
CA LEU A 313 -4.72 -41.07 7.20
C LEU A 313 -3.88 -41.99 6.36
N LYS A 314 -4.44 -42.56 5.26
CA LYS A 314 -3.71 -43.43 4.31
C LYS A 314 -2.47 -42.72 3.72
N TRP A 315 -2.48 -41.39 3.62
CA TRP A 315 -1.40 -40.62 3.03
C TRP A 315 -0.54 -39.90 4.08
N MET A 316 -0.83 -40.09 5.34
CA MET A 316 0.01 -39.58 6.44
C MET A 316 1.11 -40.60 6.74
N PRO A 317 2.37 -40.20 6.85
CA PRO A 317 3.44 -41.12 7.27
C PRO A 317 3.16 -41.70 8.66
N THR A 318 3.78 -42.85 8.95
CA THR A 318 3.77 -43.43 10.30
C THR A 318 4.69 -42.62 11.20
N ARG A 319 4.23 -42.26 12.42
CA ARG A 319 4.99 -41.44 13.34
C ARG A 319 6.29 -42.13 13.82
N GLY A 320 6.21 -43.45 14.11
CA GLY A 320 7.37 -44.15 14.72
C GLY A 320 7.85 -43.46 16.00
N ASP A 321 9.18 -43.28 16.07
CA ASP A 321 9.87 -42.64 17.21
C ASP A 321 9.98 -41.10 17.07
N ALA A 322 9.25 -40.47 16.14
CA ALA A 322 9.31 -39.04 15.91
C ALA A 322 8.74 -38.24 17.11
N GLU A 323 9.42 -37.19 17.49
CA GLU A 323 9.01 -36.25 18.55
C GLU A 323 7.86 -35.33 18.07
N ASP A 324 7.20 -34.63 18.99
CA ASP A 324 6.13 -33.67 18.70
C ASP A 324 6.63 -32.50 17.84
N SER A 325 7.91 -32.14 17.95
CA SER A 325 8.54 -31.07 17.17
C SER A 325 8.90 -31.45 15.73
N ASP A 326 8.93 -32.77 15.42
CA ASP A 326 9.36 -33.26 14.12
C ASP A 326 8.27 -33.04 13.04
N LEU A 327 8.73 -32.78 11.82
CA LEU A 327 7.85 -32.58 10.69
C LEU A 327 7.13 -33.88 10.30
N VAL A 328 5.82 -33.82 10.06
CA VAL A 328 5.06 -34.94 9.51
C VAL A 328 5.50 -35.23 8.06
N PHE A 329 5.83 -34.18 7.30
CA PHE A 329 6.29 -34.30 5.91
C PHE A 329 7.60 -33.55 5.73
N ASP A 330 8.71 -34.26 5.50
CA ASP A 330 9.98 -33.65 5.10
C ASP A 330 9.94 -33.36 3.60
N LEU A 331 9.67 -32.11 3.25
CA LEU A 331 9.42 -31.69 1.88
C LEU A 331 10.55 -30.80 1.34
N PRO A 332 10.96 -31.02 0.08
CA PRO A 332 11.95 -30.18 -0.57
C PRO A 332 11.44 -28.73 -0.71
N ASN A 333 12.26 -27.86 -1.31
CA ASN A 333 11.84 -26.49 -1.56
C ASN A 333 10.62 -26.41 -2.51
N TYR A 334 9.91 -25.29 -2.47
CA TYR A 334 8.65 -25.09 -3.19
C TYR A 334 8.77 -25.27 -4.72
N PHE A 335 9.91 -24.90 -5.31
CA PHE A 335 10.13 -25.04 -6.75
C PHE A 335 10.26 -26.52 -7.11
N SER A 336 11.00 -27.30 -6.32
CA SER A 336 11.15 -28.74 -6.49
C SER A 336 9.81 -29.47 -6.34
N ILE A 337 9.01 -29.11 -5.33
CA ILE A 337 7.66 -29.67 -5.16
C ILE A 337 6.83 -29.45 -6.43
N ASN A 338 6.74 -28.22 -6.92
CA ASN A 338 5.93 -27.91 -8.10
C ASN A 338 6.45 -28.62 -9.36
N TYR A 339 7.76 -28.73 -9.51
CA TYR A 339 8.35 -29.48 -10.63
C TYR A 339 7.97 -30.96 -10.57
N ILE A 340 8.10 -31.62 -9.41
CA ILE A 340 7.75 -33.02 -9.19
C ILE A 340 6.25 -33.22 -9.47
N LEU A 341 5.37 -32.38 -8.95
CA LEU A 341 3.92 -32.45 -9.19
C LEU A 341 3.55 -32.32 -10.67
N GLN A 342 4.22 -31.43 -11.41
CA GLN A 342 3.98 -31.27 -12.83
C GLN A 342 4.42 -32.50 -13.63
N GLN A 343 5.58 -33.11 -13.32
CA GLN A 343 6.05 -34.32 -13.98
C GLN A 343 5.13 -35.50 -13.65
N TRP A 344 4.73 -35.64 -12.40
CA TRP A 344 3.80 -36.67 -11.96
C TRP A 344 2.41 -36.51 -12.60
N GLY A 345 1.86 -35.31 -12.69
CA GLY A 345 0.60 -35.03 -13.39
C GLY A 345 0.65 -35.42 -14.86
N LYS A 346 1.75 -35.12 -15.56
CA LYS A 346 1.96 -35.55 -16.95
C LYS A 346 2.02 -37.07 -17.07
N ALA A 347 2.75 -37.73 -16.18
CA ALA A 347 2.86 -39.20 -16.18
C ALA A 347 1.50 -39.89 -15.91
N ALA A 348 0.65 -39.26 -15.11
CA ALA A 348 -0.71 -39.71 -14.82
C ALA A 348 -1.73 -39.40 -15.92
N GLY A 349 -1.33 -38.75 -17.02
CA GLY A 349 -2.24 -38.34 -18.09
C GLY A 349 -3.26 -37.25 -17.65
N VAL A 350 -2.89 -36.39 -16.68
CA VAL A 350 -3.68 -35.27 -16.28
C VAL A 350 -3.30 -34.06 -17.14
N GLU A 351 -4.22 -33.54 -17.95
CA GLU A 351 -3.98 -32.43 -18.86
C GLU A 351 -3.72 -31.11 -18.13
N LYS A 352 -4.31 -30.94 -16.94
CA LYS A 352 -4.14 -29.77 -16.10
C LYS A 352 -2.73 -29.71 -15.53
N LYS A 353 -2.18 -28.50 -15.42
CA LYS A 353 -0.88 -28.26 -14.77
C LYS A 353 -0.99 -28.48 -13.26
N VAL A 354 -0.72 -29.70 -12.79
CA VAL A 354 -0.85 -30.06 -11.38
C VAL A 354 0.06 -29.18 -10.51
N SER A 355 -0.50 -28.56 -9.50
CA SER A 355 0.21 -27.75 -8.51
C SER A 355 -0.46 -27.90 -7.13
N PHE A 356 0.25 -27.59 -6.06
CA PHE A 356 -0.29 -27.72 -4.70
C PHE A 356 -1.55 -26.87 -4.44
N HIS A 357 -1.78 -25.83 -5.26
CA HIS A 357 -2.98 -24.99 -5.17
C HIS A 357 -4.21 -25.61 -5.85
N MET A 358 -4.03 -26.63 -6.68
CA MET A 358 -5.11 -27.35 -7.36
C MET A 358 -5.66 -28.51 -6.53
N ARG A 359 -5.37 -28.53 -5.22
CA ARG A 359 -5.99 -29.48 -4.32
C ARG A 359 -7.50 -29.48 -4.55
N SER A 360 -8.08 -30.65 -4.45
CA SER A 360 -9.50 -30.87 -4.65
C SER A 360 -10.33 -29.85 -3.85
N HIS A 361 -11.23 -29.11 -4.53
CA HIS A 361 -12.41 -28.55 -3.93
C HIS A 361 -13.52 -29.60 -3.85
N SER A 362 -13.18 -30.85 -4.23
CA SER A 362 -14.14 -31.94 -4.20
C SER A 362 -14.56 -32.23 -2.77
N LYS A 363 -15.84 -32.24 -2.56
CA LYS A 363 -16.50 -33.07 -1.58
C LYS A 363 -16.16 -34.54 -1.92
N LEU A 364 -14.95 -34.99 -1.54
CA LEU A 364 -14.56 -36.39 -1.56
C LEU A 364 -15.15 -37.08 -0.35
#